data_e03c854ca28a37a2efbb337f68e4ceb5
#
_entry.id   e03c854ca28a37a2efbb337f68e4ceb5
#
_cell.length_a   1.000
_cell.length_b   1.000
_cell.length_c   1.000
_cell.angle_alpha   90.00
_cell.angle_beta   90.00
_cell.angle_gamma   90.00
#
_symmetry.space_group_name_H-M   'P 1'
#
loop_
_entity.id
_entity.type
_entity.pdbx_description
1 polymer ?
#
loop_
_entity_poly.entity_id
_entity_poly.type
_entity_poly.pdbx_seq_one_letter_code
_entity_poly.pdbx_strand_id
1 'polypeptide(L)'
;MAYRTGDAEKPAPPEGFGVVITGATKGVGYALAREFLARGDRVCICGRSATRVDAAVAALRAEFPGACVAGARCDVTDPRDVDAFGDYAASTVGVVHHWLNNAGMVSSREPLFDVEPAEVVRVCNTNLTGAVLCCQKAVRLMRRQDEGSDGGSRRRESNGASPQRYHVYNFGFSQWGASFSKSTCTHKATKRGLSQLTASLAEELLVSGVDSVGVHQLSPGMVLTDLLLDGASPTARRFFNVLAEEPEVVAADLCPKIRSTVGTRTAIEFLTLPDALRRVVFGVPQIVGGGRFFDGDGRRVVSANAVGYKENGTRLLYEGME
;
A
#
# COMPACT_ATOMS: atom_id res chain seq x y z
N MET A 1 -24.07 2.67 5.84
CA MET A 1 -23.86 1.23 5.73
C MET A 1 -22.61 0.87 6.52
N ALA A 2 -22.74 0.08 7.57
CA ALA A 2 -21.65 -0.27 8.47
C ALA A 2 -20.71 -1.30 7.82
N TYR A 3 -19.42 -1.00 7.80
CA TYR A 3 -18.38 -1.95 7.40
C TYR A 3 -18.21 -3.01 8.50
N ARG A 4 -18.37 -4.26 8.16
CA ARG A 4 -18.09 -5.37 9.09
C ARG A 4 -16.58 -5.61 9.17
N THR A 5 -16.01 -5.46 10.33
CA THR A 5 -14.72 -6.04 10.71
C THR A 5 -14.98 -7.50 11.07
N GLY A 6 -14.51 -8.43 10.24
CA GLY A 6 -14.61 -9.86 10.54
C GLY A 6 -13.33 -10.36 11.21
N ASP A 7 -13.41 -10.77 12.45
CA ASP A 7 -12.29 -11.24 13.29
C ASP A 7 -11.98 -12.74 13.12
N ALA A 8 -12.28 -13.36 11.98
CA ALA A 8 -11.90 -14.75 11.72
C ALA A 8 -10.70 -14.77 10.76
N GLU A 9 -9.54 -15.08 11.29
CA GLU A 9 -8.32 -15.28 10.50
C GLU A 9 -8.52 -16.42 9.50
N LYS A 10 -8.56 -16.09 8.19
CA LYS A 10 -8.67 -17.09 7.14
C LYS A 10 -7.38 -17.89 7.11
N PRO A 11 -7.41 -19.22 7.21
CA PRO A 11 -6.18 -20.00 7.16
C PRO A 11 -5.44 -19.74 5.84
N ALA A 12 -4.16 -19.40 5.95
CA ALA A 12 -3.29 -19.24 4.79
C ALA A 12 -3.17 -20.58 4.07
N PRO A 13 -2.97 -20.59 2.73
CA PRO A 13 -2.58 -21.79 2.02
C PRO A 13 -1.30 -22.39 2.64
N PRO A 14 -1.08 -23.71 2.56
CA PRO A 14 0.12 -24.34 3.12
C PRO A 14 1.43 -23.71 2.66
N GLU A 15 1.46 -23.20 1.43
CA GLU A 15 2.59 -22.50 0.83
C GLU A 15 2.61 -20.99 1.09
N GLY A 16 1.75 -20.45 1.94
CA GLY A 16 1.55 -19.02 2.16
C GLY A 16 0.76 -18.33 1.02
N PHE A 17 0.42 -17.07 1.21
CA PHE A 17 -0.23 -16.27 0.18
C PHE A 17 0.77 -15.80 -0.88
N GLY A 18 0.37 -15.78 -2.16
CA GLY A 18 1.09 -15.05 -3.20
C GLY A 18 0.64 -13.57 -3.17
N VAL A 19 1.60 -12.67 -3.00
CA VAL A 19 1.37 -11.24 -2.78
C VAL A 19 2.15 -10.42 -3.81
N VAL A 20 1.47 -9.49 -4.47
CA VAL A 20 2.06 -8.54 -5.41
C VAL A 20 1.96 -7.13 -4.83
N ILE A 21 3.07 -6.37 -4.81
CA ILE A 21 3.08 -5.01 -4.27
C ILE A 21 3.76 -4.06 -5.25
N THR A 22 3.01 -3.09 -5.79
CA THR A 22 3.57 -2.08 -6.68
C THR A 22 4.26 -0.96 -5.88
N GLY A 23 5.37 -0.40 -6.42
CA GLY A 23 6.10 0.69 -5.77
C GLY A 23 6.73 0.29 -4.42
N ALA A 24 7.22 -0.94 -4.31
CA ALA A 24 7.67 -1.52 -3.04
C ALA A 24 9.20 -1.55 -2.85
N THR A 25 9.93 -0.66 -3.50
CA THR A 25 11.38 -0.54 -3.30
C THR A 25 11.76 0.27 -2.07
N LYS A 26 10.80 0.92 -1.41
CA LYS A 26 10.99 1.70 -0.17
C LYS A 26 9.66 1.95 0.55
N GLY A 27 9.73 2.57 1.73
CA GLY A 27 8.57 3.03 2.48
C GLY A 27 7.61 1.89 2.86
N VAL A 28 6.31 2.20 2.85
CA VAL A 28 5.26 1.25 3.29
C VAL A 28 5.24 -0.02 2.44
N GLY A 29 5.43 0.10 1.12
CA GLY A 29 5.43 -1.07 0.23
C GLY A 29 6.53 -2.06 0.55
N TYR A 30 7.77 -1.58 0.82
CA TYR A 30 8.88 -2.41 1.24
C TYR A 30 8.65 -3.03 2.62
N ALA A 31 8.17 -2.23 3.58
CA ALA A 31 7.86 -2.71 4.91
C ALA A 31 6.77 -3.79 4.91
N LEU A 32 5.73 -3.64 4.07
CA LEU A 32 4.72 -4.68 3.87
C LEU A 32 5.32 -5.93 3.24
N ALA A 33 6.22 -5.81 2.25
CA ALA A 33 6.91 -6.96 1.68
C ALA A 33 7.66 -7.76 2.75
N ARG A 34 8.38 -7.08 3.65
CA ARG A 34 9.04 -7.71 4.81
C ARG A 34 8.06 -8.45 5.71
N GLU A 35 6.95 -7.82 6.05
CA GLU A 35 5.93 -8.39 6.95
C GLU A 35 5.24 -9.62 6.35
N PHE A 36 4.97 -9.62 5.04
CA PHE A 36 4.44 -10.80 4.37
C PHE A 36 5.46 -11.95 4.35
N LEU A 37 6.73 -11.67 4.01
CA LEU A 37 7.80 -12.67 4.01
C LEU A 37 8.02 -13.26 5.41
N ALA A 38 8.01 -12.44 6.45
CA ALA A 38 8.13 -12.88 7.84
C ALA A 38 7.01 -13.86 8.27
N ARG A 39 5.89 -13.85 7.55
CA ARG A 39 4.74 -14.76 7.78
C ARG A 39 4.70 -15.94 6.82
N GLY A 40 5.77 -16.15 6.05
CA GLY A 40 5.88 -17.27 5.11
C GLY A 40 5.12 -17.06 3.79
N ASP A 41 4.71 -15.85 3.47
CA ASP A 41 4.09 -15.53 2.19
C ASP A 41 5.13 -15.37 1.07
N ARG A 42 4.71 -15.52 -0.17
CA ARG A 42 5.51 -15.35 -1.37
C ARG A 42 5.26 -13.95 -1.93
N VAL A 43 6.31 -13.19 -2.18
CA VAL A 43 6.18 -11.77 -2.52
C VAL A 43 6.83 -11.44 -3.85
N CYS A 44 6.11 -10.72 -4.71
CA CYS A 44 6.66 -10.09 -5.90
C CYS A 44 6.47 -8.57 -5.83
N ILE A 45 7.57 -7.82 -5.98
CA ILE A 45 7.57 -6.37 -5.92
C ILE A 45 7.91 -5.73 -7.26
N CYS A 46 7.50 -4.48 -7.47
CA CYS A 46 8.01 -3.71 -8.60
C CYS A 46 8.31 -2.24 -8.24
N GLY A 47 9.04 -1.63 -9.14
CA GLY A 47 9.35 -0.21 -9.13
C GLY A 47 9.90 0.25 -10.49
N ARG A 48 9.98 1.56 -10.72
CA ARG A 48 10.44 2.13 -12.00
C ARG A 48 11.94 1.94 -12.29
N SER A 49 12.76 1.85 -11.23
CA SER A 49 14.21 1.65 -11.36
C SER A 49 14.54 0.18 -11.13
N ALA A 50 15.10 -0.48 -12.15
CA ALA A 50 15.58 -1.86 -12.04
C ALA A 50 16.61 -2.00 -10.90
N THR A 51 17.58 -1.10 -10.84
CA THR A 51 18.64 -1.10 -9.81
C THR A 51 18.05 -1.07 -8.38
N ARG A 52 17.02 -0.23 -8.14
CA ARG A 52 16.36 -0.18 -6.81
C ARG A 52 15.52 -1.43 -6.55
N VAL A 53 14.91 -2.01 -7.55
CA VAL A 53 14.19 -3.27 -7.39
C VAL A 53 15.17 -4.39 -7.03
N ASP A 54 16.29 -4.49 -7.73
CA ASP A 54 17.32 -5.49 -7.47
C ASP A 54 17.91 -5.36 -6.07
N ALA A 55 18.22 -4.13 -5.64
CA ALA A 55 18.71 -3.84 -4.28
C ALA A 55 17.68 -4.22 -3.21
N ALA A 56 16.41 -3.87 -3.41
CA ALA A 56 15.33 -4.21 -2.48
C ALA A 56 15.13 -5.73 -2.38
N VAL A 57 15.13 -6.43 -3.51
CA VAL A 57 15.00 -7.90 -3.54
C VAL A 57 16.21 -8.57 -2.89
N ALA A 58 17.43 -8.07 -3.14
CA ALA A 58 18.63 -8.59 -2.51
C ALA A 58 18.60 -8.43 -0.98
N ALA A 59 18.17 -7.26 -0.50
CA ALA A 59 18.03 -7.01 0.94
C ALA A 59 16.97 -7.93 1.58
N LEU A 60 15.82 -8.12 0.92
CA LEU A 60 14.78 -9.04 1.39
C LEU A 60 15.25 -10.49 1.41
N ARG A 61 16.01 -10.95 0.41
CA ARG A 61 16.59 -12.29 0.38
C ARG A 61 17.63 -12.53 1.48
N ALA A 62 18.43 -11.50 1.77
CA ALA A 62 19.41 -11.56 2.85
C ALA A 62 18.73 -11.65 4.23
N GLU A 63 17.63 -10.93 4.42
CA GLU A 63 16.88 -10.93 5.68
C GLU A 63 16.03 -12.20 5.85
N PHE A 64 15.50 -12.77 4.76
CA PHE A 64 14.64 -13.96 4.77
C PHE A 64 15.22 -15.07 3.86
N PRO A 65 16.29 -15.76 4.31
CA PRO A 65 16.90 -16.83 3.51
C PRO A 65 15.91 -17.95 3.19
N GLY A 66 15.81 -18.31 1.92
CA GLY A 66 14.89 -19.35 1.44
C GLY A 66 13.45 -18.90 1.19
N ALA A 67 13.08 -17.66 1.55
CA ALA A 67 11.76 -17.14 1.22
C ALA A 67 11.59 -16.86 -0.29
N CYS A 68 10.38 -17.06 -0.79
CA CYS A 68 10.05 -16.75 -2.17
C CYS A 68 9.84 -15.24 -2.34
N VAL A 69 10.88 -14.54 -2.76
CA VAL A 69 10.82 -13.12 -3.09
C VAL A 69 11.43 -12.84 -4.46
N ALA A 70 10.70 -12.09 -5.26
CA ALA A 70 11.09 -11.67 -6.59
C ALA A 70 10.71 -10.20 -6.85
N GLY A 71 11.26 -9.64 -7.90
CA GLY A 71 10.91 -8.28 -8.31
C GLY A 71 11.29 -8.02 -9.76
N ALA A 72 10.58 -7.10 -10.40
CA ALA A 72 10.87 -6.65 -11.75
C ALA A 72 10.64 -5.15 -11.90
N ARG A 73 11.36 -4.53 -12.86
CA ARG A 73 11.06 -3.18 -13.27
C ARG A 73 9.64 -3.11 -13.82
N CYS A 74 8.87 -2.13 -13.35
CA CYS A 74 7.57 -1.81 -13.93
C CYS A 74 7.27 -0.33 -13.70
N ASP A 75 6.98 0.41 -14.77
CA ASP A 75 6.31 1.69 -14.70
C ASP A 75 4.80 1.42 -14.77
N VAL A 76 4.10 1.68 -13.67
CA VAL A 76 2.65 1.43 -13.59
C VAL A 76 1.84 2.31 -14.56
N THR A 77 2.45 3.34 -15.16
CA THR A 77 1.81 4.20 -16.16
C THR A 77 1.90 3.65 -17.59
N ASP A 78 2.73 2.62 -17.83
CA ASP A 78 2.79 1.90 -19.12
C ASP A 78 2.00 0.59 -19.06
N PRO A 79 0.92 0.45 -19.84
CA PRO A 79 0.12 -0.78 -19.85
C PRO A 79 0.92 -2.05 -20.19
N ARG A 80 1.98 -1.94 -21.02
CA ARG A 80 2.82 -3.09 -21.39
C ARG A 80 3.71 -3.54 -20.24
N ASP A 81 4.27 -2.57 -19.49
CA ASP A 81 5.04 -2.87 -18.27
C ASP A 81 4.14 -3.55 -17.22
N VAL A 82 2.92 -3.06 -17.03
CA VAL A 82 1.96 -3.63 -16.07
C VAL A 82 1.55 -5.05 -16.48
N ASP A 83 1.31 -5.27 -17.78
CA ASP A 83 0.94 -6.59 -18.28
C ASP A 83 2.08 -7.60 -18.10
N ALA A 84 3.30 -7.24 -18.54
CA ALA A 84 4.48 -8.07 -18.37
C ALA A 84 4.80 -8.36 -16.90
N PHE A 85 4.69 -7.36 -16.03
CA PHE A 85 4.92 -7.52 -14.59
C PHE A 85 3.90 -8.46 -13.95
N GLY A 86 2.62 -8.37 -14.33
CA GLY A 86 1.60 -9.27 -13.78
C GLY A 86 1.85 -10.73 -14.17
N ASP A 87 2.27 -11.01 -15.41
CA ASP A 87 2.61 -12.36 -15.85
C ASP A 87 3.89 -12.88 -15.18
N TYR A 88 4.90 -12.02 -15.03
CA TYR A 88 6.10 -12.34 -14.24
C TYR A 88 5.76 -12.65 -12.78
N ALA A 89 4.92 -11.85 -12.14
CA ALA A 89 4.50 -12.09 -10.77
C ALA A 89 3.80 -13.45 -10.62
N ALA A 90 2.87 -13.78 -11.50
CA ALA A 90 2.19 -15.07 -11.50
C ALA A 90 3.15 -16.24 -11.68
N SER A 91 4.17 -16.10 -12.54
CA SER A 91 5.17 -17.16 -12.76
C SER A 91 6.09 -17.37 -11.55
N THR A 92 6.27 -16.34 -10.71
CA THR A 92 7.19 -16.40 -9.56
C THR A 92 6.52 -16.76 -8.25
N VAL A 93 5.36 -16.15 -7.94
CA VAL A 93 4.63 -16.44 -6.68
C VAL A 93 3.53 -17.50 -6.88
N GLY A 94 3.32 -18.00 -8.10
CA GLY A 94 2.23 -18.90 -8.41
C GLY A 94 0.88 -18.21 -8.31
N VAL A 95 -0.01 -18.73 -7.47
CA VAL A 95 -1.32 -18.10 -7.26
C VAL A 95 -1.16 -16.74 -6.57
N VAL A 96 -1.63 -15.68 -7.21
CA VAL A 96 -1.69 -14.32 -6.68
C VAL A 96 -2.98 -14.14 -5.88
N HIS A 97 -2.87 -14.09 -4.56
CA HIS A 97 -4.01 -13.92 -3.66
C HIS A 97 -4.28 -12.45 -3.32
N HIS A 98 -3.21 -11.67 -3.16
CA HIS A 98 -3.29 -10.25 -2.79
C HIS A 98 -2.49 -9.39 -3.78
N TRP A 99 -3.14 -8.37 -4.31
CA TRP A 99 -2.51 -7.37 -5.18
C TRP A 99 -2.64 -5.98 -4.57
N LEU A 100 -1.53 -5.37 -4.18
CA LEU A 100 -1.47 -4.09 -3.49
C LEU A 100 -1.02 -2.97 -4.43
N ASN A 101 -1.92 -2.06 -4.79
CA ASN A 101 -1.63 -0.86 -5.58
C ASN A 101 -1.07 0.24 -4.66
N ASN A 102 0.20 0.07 -4.27
CA ASN A 102 0.90 1.00 -3.38
C ASN A 102 1.67 2.09 -4.14
N ALA A 103 2.03 1.87 -5.40
CA ALA A 103 2.74 2.87 -6.20
C ALA A 103 2.04 4.24 -6.16
N GLY A 104 2.80 5.28 -5.85
CA GLY A 104 2.26 6.62 -5.75
C GLY A 104 3.33 7.67 -5.58
N MET A 105 2.97 8.92 -5.85
CA MET A 105 3.82 10.09 -5.70
C MET A 105 2.99 11.31 -5.27
N VAL A 106 3.69 12.35 -4.82
CA VAL A 106 3.14 13.66 -4.48
C VAL A 106 3.82 14.71 -5.36
N SER A 107 3.10 15.79 -5.70
CA SER A 107 3.70 16.95 -6.35
C SER A 107 4.46 17.81 -5.35
N SER A 108 5.25 18.76 -5.86
CA SER A 108 5.79 19.87 -5.08
C SER A 108 4.71 20.50 -4.20
N ARG A 109 5.10 21.02 -3.03
CA ARG A 109 4.14 21.61 -2.07
C ARG A 109 3.75 23.04 -2.40
N GLU A 110 3.86 23.40 -3.66
CA GLU A 110 3.43 24.69 -4.20
C GLU A 110 1.91 24.73 -4.40
N PRO A 111 1.31 25.92 -4.44
CA PRO A 111 -0.06 26.08 -4.88
C PRO A 111 -0.26 25.50 -6.30
N LEU A 112 -1.43 24.91 -6.57
CA LEU A 112 -1.67 24.19 -7.83
C LEU A 112 -1.37 25.04 -9.08
N PHE A 113 -1.63 26.35 -9.03
CA PHE A 113 -1.43 27.27 -10.15
C PHE A 113 0.06 27.57 -10.44
N ASP A 114 0.98 27.21 -9.52
CA ASP A 114 2.42 27.33 -9.67
C ASP A 114 3.10 25.98 -9.98
N VAL A 115 2.36 24.85 -9.86
CA VAL A 115 2.89 23.52 -10.17
C VAL A 115 3.04 23.32 -11.68
N GLU A 116 4.20 22.86 -12.12
CA GLU A 116 4.44 22.55 -13.53
C GLU A 116 3.43 21.54 -14.09
N PRO A 117 2.77 21.82 -15.25
CA PRO A 117 1.78 20.93 -15.83
C PRO A 117 2.24 19.47 -16.01
N ALA A 118 3.51 19.27 -16.39
CA ALA A 118 4.10 17.96 -16.55
C ALA A 118 4.15 17.17 -15.22
N GLU A 119 4.30 17.87 -14.09
CA GLU A 119 4.26 17.25 -12.77
C GLU A 119 2.84 16.84 -12.38
N VAL A 120 1.84 17.68 -12.65
CA VAL A 120 0.41 17.37 -12.45
C VAL A 120 0.07 16.07 -13.20
N VAL A 121 0.46 15.98 -14.48
CA VAL A 121 0.22 14.81 -15.33
C VAL A 121 0.92 13.57 -14.74
N ARG A 122 2.19 13.68 -14.31
CA ARG A 122 2.91 12.57 -13.70
C ARG A 122 2.22 12.05 -12.45
N VAL A 123 1.74 12.93 -11.57
CA VAL A 123 1.03 12.53 -10.34
C VAL A 123 -0.29 11.83 -10.67
N CYS A 124 -1.08 12.40 -11.59
CA CYS A 124 -2.35 11.80 -12.01
C CYS A 124 -2.13 10.42 -12.65
N ASN A 125 -1.17 10.32 -13.55
CA ASN A 125 -0.87 9.06 -14.24
C ASN A 125 -0.35 8.00 -13.27
N THR A 126 0.56 8.34 -12.35
CA THR A 126 1.07 7.35 -11.40
C THR A 126 0.00 6.91 -10.41
N ASN A 127 -0.69 7.87 -9.77
CA ASN A 127 -1.58 7.56 -8.65
C ASN A 127 -2.93 7.00 -9.08
N LEU A 128 -3.48 7.45 -10.20
CA LEU A 128 -4.84 7.06 -10.63
C LEU A 128 -4.78 6.14 -11.85
N THR A 129 -4.24 6.59 -12.98
CA THR A 129 -4.17 5.77 -14.20
C THR A 129 -3.41 4.46 -13.95
N GLY A 130 -2.26 4.54 -13.29
CA GLY A 130 -1.46 3.36 -12.92
C GLY A 130 -2.22 2.38 -12.02
N ALA A 131 -2.96 2.88 -11.04
CA ALA A 131 -3.78 2.02 -10.19
C ALA A 131 -4.93 1.36 -10.97
N VAL A 132 -5.57 2.09 -11.91
CA VAL A 132 -6.62 1.52 -12.79
C VAL A 132 -6.04 0.38 -13.65
N LEU A 133 -4.89 0.60 -14.30
CA LEU A 133 -4.23 -0.42 -15.11
C LEU A 133 -3.84 -1.65 -14.27
N CYS A 134 -3.29 -1.42 -13.08
CA CYS A 134 -2.94 -2.50 -12.16
C CYS A 134 -4.18 -3.27 -11.66
N CYS A 135 -5.29 -2.58 -11.35
CA CYS A 135 -6.56 -3.23 -11.01
C CYS A 135 -7.05 -4.11 -12.17
N GLN A 136 -7.01 -3.59 -13.39
CA GLN A 136 -7.43 -4.34 -14.59
C GLN A 136 -6.59 -5.63 -14.76
N LYS A 137 -5.26 -5.52 -14.65
CA LYS A 137 -4.35 -6.68 -14.75
C LYS A 137 -4.59 -7.68 -13.63
N ALA A 138 -4.70 -7.20 -12.37
CA ALA A 138 -4.95 -8.06 -11.22
C ALA A 138 -6.26 -8.85 -11.36
N VAL A 139 -7.36 -8.18 -11.70
CA VAL A 139 -8.66 -8.84 -11.89
C VAL A 139 -8.61 -9.86 -13.03
N ARG A 140 -8.02 -9.52 -14.18
CA ARG A 140 -7.87 -10.47 -15.30
C ARG A 140 -7.08 -11.70 -14.90
N LEU A 141 -6.00 -11.52 -14.14
CA LEU A 141 -5.15 -12.63 -13.67
C LEU A 141 -5.90 -13.50 -12.66
N MET A 142 -6.54 -12.89 -11.67
CA MET A 142 -7.28 -13.58 -10.61
C MET A 142 -8.49 -14.38 -11.16
N ARG A 143 -9.19 -13.83 -12.16
CA ARG A 143 -10.25 -14.56 -12.86
C ARG A 143 -9.73 -15.80 -13.56
N ARG A 144 -8.62 -15.69 -14.30
CA ARG A 144 -7.98 -16.85 -14.97
C ARG A 144 -7.53 -17.92 -13.98
N GLN A 145 -7.03 -17.51 -12.81
CA GLN A 145 -6.67 -18.44 -11.73
C GLN A 145 -7.89 -19.18 -11.17
N ASP A 146 -9.01 -18.49 -11.05
CA ASP A 146 -10.27 -19.07 -10.59
C ASP A 146 -10.83 -20.09 -11.58
N GLU A 147 -10.86 -19.75 -12.86
CA GLU A 147 -11.27 -20.63 -13.96
C GLU A 147 -10.37 -21.87 -14.06
N GLY A 148 -9.06 -21.75 -13.83
CA GLY A 148 -8.09 -22.85 -13.87
C GLY A 148 -8.11 -23.76 -12.64
N SER A 149 -8.59 -23.28 -11.50
CA SER A 149 -8.67 -24.07 -10.25
C SER A 149 -9.89 -24.99 -10.19
N ASP A 150 -10.93 -24.67 -10.95
CA ASP A 150 -12.12 -25.51 -11.09
C ASP A 150 -11.97 -26.45 -12.28
N GLY A 151 -11.20 -27.53 -12.13
CA GLY A 151 -11.26 -28.69 -13.02
C GLY A 151 -12.69 -29.24 -13.09
N GLY A 152 -13.55 -28.53 -13.82
CA GLY A 152 -14.89 -28.91 -14.23
C GLY A 152 -15.73 -29.58 -13.18
N SER A 153 -16.29 -28.89 -12.21
CA SER A 153 -17.53 -29.18 -11.48
C SER A 153 -17.47 -28.73 -10.01
N ARG A 154 -17.53 -27.44 -9.73
CA ARG A 154 -18.28 -27.02 -8.55
C ARG A 154 -19.48 -26.22 -9.03
N ARG A 155 -20.59 -26.96 -9.23
CA ARG A 155 -21.93 -26.39 -9.31
C ARG A 155 -22.04 -25.36 -8.18
N ARG A 156 -22.50 -24.16 -8.57
CA ARG A 156 -23.08 -23.21 -7.62
C ARG A 156 -23.99 -23.96 -6.67
N GLU A 157 -23.55 -24.23 -5.44
CA GLU A 157 -24.48 -24.56 -4.39
C GLU A 157 -25.31 -23.30 -4.16
N SER A 158 -26.57 -23.40 -4.52
CA SER A 158 -27.58 -22.38 -4.30
C SER A 158 -27.69 -22.15 -2.81
N ASN A 159 -27.19 -21.06 -2.30
CA ASN A 159 -27.50 -20.37 -1.04
C ASN A 159 -26.28 -19.88 -0.23
N GLY A 160 -25.33 -19.24 -0.87
CA GLY A 160 -24.30 -18.49 -0.15
C GLY A 160 -23.25 -17.97 -1.13
N ALA A 161 -23.00 -16.66 -1.14
CA ALA A 161 -21.90 -16.09 -1.88
C ALA A 161 -20.59 -16.78 -1.45
N SER A 162 -19.88 -17.40 -2.40
CA SER A 162 -18.55 -17.98 -2.11
C SER A 162 -17.64 -16.87 -1.60
N PRO A 163 -16.89 -17.10 -0.51
CA PRO A 163 -15.98 -16.07 0.00
C PRO A 163 -14.95 -15.73 -1.08
N GLN A 164 -14.68 -14.43 -1.27
CA GLN A 164 -13.66 -13.98 -2.20
C GLN A 164 -12.32 -14.64 -1.85
N ARG A 165 -11.68 -15.20 -2.86
CA ARG A 165 -10.38 -15.89 -2.72
C ARG A 165 -9.20 -14.95 -3.01
N TYR A 166 -9.45 -13.91 -3.81
CA TYR A 166 -8.46 -12.98 -4.31
C TYR A 166 -8.84 -11.55 -3.95
N HIS A 167 -7.85 -10.72 -3.67
CA HIS A 167 -8.11 -9.38 -3.14
C HIS A 167 -7.19 -8.33 -3.77
N VAL A 168 -7.78 -7.23 -4.23
CA VAL A 168 -7.08 -6.05 -4.76
C VAL A 168 -7.23 -4.90 -3.77
N TYR A 169 -6.12 -4.22 -3.45
CA TYR A 169 -6.08 -3.13 -2.47
C TYR A 169 -5.59 -1.84 -3.11
N ASN A 170 -6.37 -0.78 -3.01
CA ASN A 170 -5.99 0.55 -3.46
C ASN A 170 -5.59 1.41 -2.26
N PHE A 171 -4.36 1.95 -2.28
CA PHE A 171 -3.85 2.82 -1.23
C PHE A 171 -4.44 4.22 -1.35
N GLY A 172 -5.47 4.50 -0.55
CA GLY A 172 -6.19 5.76 -0.50
C GLY A 172 -6.08 6.47 0.86
N PHE A 173 -6.77 7.58 0.99
CA PHE A 173 -7.03 8.19 2.29
C PHE A 173 -8.23 7.53 2.96
N SER A 174 -8.22 7.46 4.29
CA SER A 174 -9.45 7.24 5.04
C SER A 174 -10.45 8.37 4.77
N GLN A 175 -11.75 8.14 5.02
CA GLN A 175 -12.78 9.15 4.78
C GLN A 175 -12.48 10.45 5.54
N TRP A 176 -12.11 10.34 6.82
CA TRP A 176 -11.75 11.47 7.66
C TRP A 176 -10.37 12.05 7.29
N GLY A 177 -9.38 11.20 7.00
CA GLY A 177 -8.02 11.62 6.65
C GLY A 177 -7.95 12.51 5.42
N ALA A 178 -8.80 12.28 4.43
CA ALA A 178 -8.90 13.12 3.25
C ALA A 178 -9.34 14.56 3.56
N SER A 179 -10.20 14.75 4.57
CA SER A 179 -10.70 16.06 4.97
C SER A 179 -9.65 16.86 5.75
N PHE A 180 -8.84 16.20 6.57
CA PHE A 180 -7.82 16.84 7.41
C PHE A 180 -6.40 16.85 6.78
N SER A 181 -6.19 16.14 5.67
CA SER A 181 -4.90 16.10 5.01
C SER A 181 -4.50 17.48 4.45
N LYS A 182 -3.30 17.93 4.80
CA LYS A 182 -2.62 19.09 4.21
C LYS A 182 -1.74 18.74 3.00
N SER A 183 -1.99 17.59 2.37
CA SER A 183 -1.28 17.19 1.17
C SER A 183 -1.64 18.07 -0.04
N THR A 184 -0.88 17.94 -1.14
CA THR A 184 -1.08 18.74 -2.35
C THR A 184 -2.42 18.47 -3.03
N CYS A 185 -2.92 19.44 -3.81
CA CYS A 185 -4.21 19.35 -4.48
C CYS A 185 -4.31 18.10 -5.37
N THR A 186 -3.31 17.87 -6.22
CA THR A 186 -3.23 16.70 -7.13
C THR A 186 -3.22 15.37 -6.40
N HIS A 187 -2.43 15.28 -5.32
CA HIS A 187 -2.38 14.07 -4.50
C HIS A 187 -3.73 13.78 -3.83
N LYS A 188 -4.37 14.81 -3.26
CA LYS A 188 -5.70 14.64 -2.63
C LYS A 188 -6.75 14.23 -3.66
N ALA A 189 -6.77 14.84 -4.83
CA ALA A 189 -7.71 14.52 -5.90
C ALA A 189 -7.55 13.07 -6.38
N THR A 190 -6.30 12.64 -6.65
CA THR A 190 -6.02 11.27 -7.09
C THR A 190 -6.37 10.22 -6.02
N LYS A 191 -6.05 10.49 -4.75
CA LYS A 191 -6.39 9.57 -3.65
C LYS A 191 -7.90 9.47 -3.39
N ARG A 192 -8.66 10.54 -3.62
CA ARG A 192 -10.15 10.48 -3.65
C ARG A 192 -10.65 9.68 -4.85
N GLY A 193 -10.03 9.84 -6.02
CA GLY A 193 -10.31 9.02 -7.19
C GLY A 193 -10.15 7.53 -6.94
N LEU A 194 -9.14 7.12 -6.18
CA LEU A 194 -8.94 5.70 -5.78
C LEU A 194 -10.06 5.16 -4.91
N SER A 195 -10.63 5.98 -4.03
CA SER A 195 -11.79 5.56 -3.22
C SER A 195 -13.00 5.28 -4.12
N GLN A 196 -13.24 6.15 -5.11
CA GLN A 196 -14.30 5.94 -6.08
C GLN A 196 -14.02 4.74 -6.98
N LEU A 197 -12.78 4.57 -7.48
CA LEU A 197 -12.36 3.40 -8.24
C LEU A 197 -12.66 2.09 -7.48
N THR A 198 -12.31 2.04 -6.20
CA THR A 198 -12.56 0.88 -5.34
C THR A 198 -14.05 0.55 -5.27
N ALA A 199 -14.90 1.55 -5.09
CA ALA A 199 -16.34 1.37 -5.00
C ALA A 199 -16.96 0.90 -6.32
N SER A 200 -16.59 1.59 -7.43
CA SER A 200 -17.12 1.30 -8.76
C SER A 200 -16.65 -0.05 -9.29
N LEU A 201 -15.38 -0.40 -9.10
CA LEU A 201 -14.86 -1.70 -9.54
C LEU A 201 -15.51 -2.85 -8.77
N ALA A 202 -15.71 -2.71 -7.46
CA ALA A 202 -16.38 -3.73 -6.67
C ALA A 202 -17.85 -3.92 -7.10
N GLU A 203 -18.53 -2.86 -7.52
CA GLU A 203 -19.88 -2.93 -8.08
C GLU A 203 -19.90 -3.59 -9.46
N GLU A 204 -18.96 -3.22 -10.33
CA GLU A 204 -18.82 -3.80 -11.67
C GLU A 204 -18.54 -5.31 -11.59
N LEU A 205 -17.67 -5.76 -10.70
CA LEU A 205 -17.40 -7.19 -10.48
C LEU A 205 -18.64 -7.95 -10.03
N LEU A 206 -19.41 -7.37 -9.10
CA LEU A 206 -20.65 -7.96 -8.63
C LEU A 206 -21.69 -8.12 -9.76
N VAL A 207 -21.90 -7.05 -10.56
CA VAL A 207 -22.84 -7.07 -11.69
C VAL A 207 -22.36 -8.03 -12.78
N SER A 208 -21.04 -8.17 -12.96
CA SER A 208 -20.45 -9.09 -13.94
C SER A 208 -20.38 -10.56 -13.44
N GLY A 209 -20.86 -10.87 -12.25
CA GLY A 209 -20.84 -12.22 -11.66
C GLY A 209 -19.44 -12.71 -11.31
N VAL A 210 -18.52 -11.81 -11.01
CA VAL A 210 -17.15 -12.13 -10.58
C VAL A 210 -17.10 -12.12 -9.05
N ASP A 211 -17.46 -13.26 -8.45
CA ASP A 211 -17.60 -13.39 -6.99
C ASP A 211 -16.26 -13.76 -6.30
N SER A 212 -15.25 -14.18 -7.06
CA SER A 212 -13.97 -14.64 -6.52
C SER A 212 -13.01 -13.52 -6.13
N VAL A 213 -13.24 -12.27 -6.58
CA VAL A 213 -12.34 -11.13 -6.39
C VAL A 213 -12.99 -10.04 -5.54
N GLY A 214 -12.35 -9.71 -4.42
CA GLY A 214 -12.70 -8.55 -3.59
C GLY A 214 -11.81 -7.33 -3.89
N VAL A 215 -12.39 -6.14 -3.81
CA VAL A 215 -11.65 -4.87 -3.98
C VAL A 215 -11.79 -4.03 -2.72
N HIS A 216 -10.67 -3.53 -2.21
CA HIS A 216 -10.59 -2.89 -0.90
C HIS A 216 -9.84 -1.56 -0.95
N GLN A 217 -10.14 -0.70 0.02
CA GLN A 217 -9.36 0.50 0.27
C GLN A 217 -8.43 0.27 1.44
N LEU A 218 -7.16 0.69 1.30
CA LEU A 218 -6.16 0.60 2.34
C LEU A 218 -5.63 2.00 2.65
N SER A 219 -5.66 2.39 3.93
CA SER A 219 -5.19 3.69 4.40
C SER A 219 -4.09 3.50 5.46
N PRO A 220 -2.81 3.73 5.08
CA PRO A 220 -1.69 3.60 6.01
C PRO A 220 -1.58 4.78 7.00
N GLY A 221 -2.43 5.80 6.88
CA GLY A 221 -2.28 7.03 7.66
C GLY A 221 -1.10 7.89 7.19
N MET A 222 -0.52 8.66 8.11
CA MET A 222 0.70 9.42 7.87
C MET A 222 1.93 8.55 8.19
N VAL A 223 2.74 8.26 7.18
CA VAL A 223 3.91 7.39 7.32
C VAL A 223 5.18 8.20 7.04
N LEU A 224 6.18 8.06 7.90
CA LEU A 224 7.46 8.79 7.85
C LEU A 224 8.34 8.28 6.68
N THR A 225 7.94 8.66 5.49
CA THR A 225 8.61 8.34 4.22
C THR A 225 8.94 9.62 3.46
N ASP A 226 9.77 9.53 2.42
CA ASP A 226 10.08 10.68 1.53
C ASP A 226 8.79 11.42 1.12
N LEU A 227 7.74 10.68 0.78
CA LEU A 227 6.46 11.24 0.34
C LEU A 227 5.82 12.19 1.37
N LEU A 228 5.99 11.92 2.66
CA LEU A 228 5.49 12.77 3.75
C LEU A 228 6.51 13.84 4.14
N LEU A 229 7.80 13.53 4.14
CA LEU A 229 8.85 14.35 4.74
C LEU A 229 9.44 15.36 3.79
N ASP A 230 9.45 15.09 2.47
CA ASP A 230 9.97 16.04 1.48
C ASP A 230 9.16 17.34 1.50
N GLY A 231 9.87 18.46 1.69
CA GLY A 231 9.28 19.79 1.80
C GLY A 231 8.39 20.02 3.03
N ALA A 232 8.39 19.13 4.03
CA ALA A 232 7.63 19.32 5.25
C ALA A 232 8.23 20.42 6.13
N SER A 233 7.43 21.41 6.51
CA SER A 233 7.84 22.48 7.42
C SER A 233 8.17 21.96 8.84
N PRO A 234 9.02 22.67 9.62
CA PRO A 234 9.29 22.30 11.01
C PRO A 234 8.01 22.15 11.85
N THR A 235 7.02 23.00 11.64
CA THR A 235 5.73 22.91 12.31
C THR A 235 4.98 21.62 11.92
N ALA A 236 4.95 21.25 10.64
CA ALA A 236 4.34 20.00 10.20
C ALA A 236 5.04 18.77 10.82
N ARG A 237 6.38 18.80 10.88
CA ARG A 237 7.18 17.72 11.49
C ARG A 237 6.87 17.51 12.97
N ARG A 238 6.59 18.58 13.74
CA ARG A 238 6.15 18.45 15.13
C ARG A 238 4.80 17.73 15.26
N PHE A 239 3.85 17.99 14.36
CA PHE A 239 2.59 17.25 14.30
C PHE A 239 2.78 15.77 13.96
N PHE A 240 3.82 15.43 13.20
CA PHE A 240 4.14 14.04 12.87
C PHE A 240 4.52 13.22 14.10
N ASN A 241 5.04 13.84 15.18
CA ASN A 241 5.29 13.13 16.45
C ASN A 241 4.04 12.43 17.02
N VAL A 242 2.86 12.93 16.67
CA VAL A 242 1.58 12.45 17.21
C VAL A 242 0.84 11.55 16.21
N LEU A 243 0.77 11.98 14.98
CA LEU A 243 -0.12 11.35 13.98
C LEU A 243 0.62 10.47 12.98
N ALA A 244 1.93 10.65 12.81
CA ALA A 244 2.69 9.81 11.90
C ALA A 244 3.29 8.59 12.60
N GLU A 245 3.73 7.61 11.78
CA GLU A 245 4.38 6.41 12.26
C GLU A 245 5.47 5.94 11.29
N GLU A 246 6.38 5.09 11.77
CA GLU A 246 7.38 4.44 10.93
C GLU A 246 6.74 3.40 9.99
N PRO A 247 7.29 3.20 8.79
CA PRO A 247 6.74 2.24 7.82
C PRO A 247 6.58 0.83 8.37
N GLU A 248 7.52 0.37 9.20
CA GLU A 248 7.52 -0.98 9.76
C GLU A 248 6.38 -1.19 10.75
N VAL A 249 6.10 -0.20 11.59
CA VAL A 249 4.98 -0.26 12.55
C VAL A 249 3.64 -0.27 11.82
N VAL A 250 3.52 0.54 10.76
CA VAL A 250 2.33 0.55 9.91
C VAL A 250 2.15 -0.79 9.21
N ALA A 251 3.22 -1.37 8.67
CA ALA A 251 3.17 -2.66 7.98
C ALA A 251 2.82 -3.81 8.94
N ALA A 252 3.38 -3.80 10.15
CA ALA A 252 3.09 -4.82 11.17
C ALA A 252 1.61 -4.84 11.59
N ASP A 253 0.94 -3.67 11.61
CA ASP A 253 -0.49 -3.57 11.88
C ASP A 253 -1.36 -3.95 10.67
N LEU A 254 -0.98 -3.48 9.47
CA LEU A 254 -1.79 -3.69 8.27
C LEU A 254 -1.70 -5.11 7.71
N CYS A 255 -0.54 -5.76 7.77
CA CYS A 255 -0.33 -7.06 7.17
C CYS A 255 -1.29 -8.14 7.70
N PRO A 256 -1.51 -8.31 9.03
CA PRO A 256 -2.52 -9.24 9.54
C PRO A 256 -3.94 -8.91 9.06
N LYS A 257 -4.31 -7.63 9.02
CA LYS A 257 -5.61 -7.17 8.53
C LYS A 257 -5.82 -7.50 7.06
N ILE A 258 -4.78 -7.34 6.22
CA ILE A 258 -4.81 -7.71 4.81
C ILE A 258 -4.98 -9.23 4.67
N ARG A 259 -4.20 -10.02 5.40
CA ARG A 259 -4.24 -11.50 5.34
C ARG A 259 -5.58 -12.08 5.78
N SER A 260 -6.26 -11.44 6.73
CA SER A 260 -7.58 -11.85 7.23
C SER A 260 -8.77 -11.26 6.48
N THR A 261 -8.52 -10.43 5.45
CA THR A 261 -9.59 -9.75 4.71
C THR A 261 -10.52 -10.75 4.02
N VAL A 262 -11.81 -10.54 4.18
CA VAL A 262 -12.90 -11.27 3.52
C VAL A 262 -13.87 -10.27 2.90
N GLY A 263 -14.65 -10.72 1.92
CA GLY A 263 -15.65 -9.88 1.28
C GLY A 263 -15.04 -8.89 0.28
N THR A 264 -15.73 -7.79 0.06
CA THR A 264 -15.34 -6.69 -0.82
C THR A 264 -15.70 -5.36 -0.18
N ARG A 265 -15.14 -4.23 -0.69
CA ARG A 265 -15.37 -2.88 -0.18
C ARG A 265 -14.94 -2.65 1.27
N THR A 266 -14.02 -3.46 1.81
CA THR A 266 -13.49 -3.26 3.15
C THR A 266 -12.56 -2.05 3.17
N ALA A 267 -12.72 -1.17 4.16
CA ALA A 267 -11.75 -0.11 4.46
C ALA A 267 -10.80 -0.62 5.56
N ILE A 268 -9.52 -0.77 5.21
CA ILE A 268 -8.47 -1.20 6.13
C ILE A 268 -7.65 0.03 6.49
N GLU A 269 -7.66 0.41 7.75
CA GLU A 269 -7.00 1.62 8.24
C GLU A 269 -5.99 1.29 9.34
N PHE A 270 -4.82 1.92 9.28
CA PHE A 270 -3.85 1.93 10.37
C PHE A 270 -4.28 2.85 11.50
N LEU A 271 -4.77 4.05 11.15
CA LEU A 271 -5.18 5.06 12.12
C LEU A 271 -6.67 5.38 11.92
N THR A 272 -7.48 4.99 12.89
CA THR A 272 -8.91 5.31 12.91
C THR A 272 -9.14 6.74 13.44
N LEU A 273 -10.31 7.33 13.18
CA LEU A 273 -10.63 8.66 13.70
C LEU A 273 -10.59 8.74 15.24
N PRO A 274 -11.16 7.78 16.00
CA PRO A 274 -11.03 7.78 17.47
C PRO A 274 -9.58 7.72 17.94
N ASP A 275 -8.74 6.90 17.30
CA ASP A 275 -7.32 6.81 17.65
C ASP A 275 -6.56 8.09 17.31
N ALA A 276 -6.86 8.73 16.19
CA ALA A 276 -6.28 10.00 15.80
C ALA A 276 -6.64 11.11 16.84
N LEU A 277 -7.91 11.19 17.21
CA LEU A 277 -8.36 12.15 18.24
C LEU A 277 -7.68 11.89 19.59
N ARG A 278 -7.63 10.62 20.03
CA ARG A 278 -6.92 10.23 21.24
C ARG A 278 -5.45 10.65 21.19
N ARG A 279 -4.75 10.34 20.09
CA ARG A 279 -3.34 10.73 19.91
C ARG A 279 -3.14 12.24 19.96
N VAL A 280 -4.04 13.02 19.36
CA VAL A 280 -3.95 14.49 19.41
C VAL A 280 -4.16 15.01 20.83
N VAL A 281 -5.18 14.54 21.54
CA VAL A 281 -5.47 15.02 22.92
C VAL A 281 -4.29 14.74 23.86
N PHE A 282 -3.75 13.53 23.85
CA PHE A 282 -2.62 13.16 24.72
C PHE A 282 -1.25 13.58 24.17
N GLY A 283 -1.16 13.92 22.90
CA GLY A 283 0.08 14.28 22.23
C GLY A 283 0.40 15.78 22.19
N VAL A 284 -0.44 16.64 22.79
CA VAL A 284 -0.21 18.10 22.82
C VAL A 284 1.22 18.47 23.29
N PRO A 285 1.78 17.88 24.35
CA PRO A 285 3.16 18.19 24.76
C PRO A 285 4.18 17.88 23.65
N GLN A 286 3.98 16.82 22.84
CA GLN A 286 4.87 16.43 21.75
C GLN A 286 4.73 17.36 20.53
N ILE A 287 3.55 17.98 20.34
CA ILE A 287 3.34 18.99 19.30
C ILE A 287 4.10 20.28 19.65
N VAL A 288 4.10 20.64 20.92
CA VAL A 288 4.73 21.88 21.40
C VAL A 288 6.24 21.71 21.58
N GLY A 289 6.66 20.68 22.31
CA GLY A 289 8.05 20.45 22.71
C GLY A 289 8.83 19.49 21.79
N GLY A 290 8.15 18.78 20.89
CA GLY A 290 8.78 17.72 20.10
C GLY A 290 9.07 16.45 20.92
N GLY A 291 9.85 15.54 20.37
CA GLY A 291 10.51 14.50 21.16
C GLY A 291 10.35 13.04 20.71
N ARG A 292 9.32 12.65 19.92
CA ARG A 292 9.21 11.25 19.47
C ARG A 292 10.04 11.00 18.21
N PHE A 293 9.78 11.73 17.17
CA PHE A 293 10.46 11.62 15.87
C PHE A 293 11.22 12.87 15.50
N PHE A 294 10.74 14.02 15.97
CA PHE A 294 11.28 15.34 15.68
C PHE A 294 11.32 16.16 16.98
N ASP A 295 12.39 16.93 17.16
CA ASP A 295 12.56 17.88 18.26
C ASP A 295 11.68 19.14 18.08
N GLY A 296 11.82 20.10 19.00
CA GLY A 296 11.11 21.37 18.94
C GLY A 296 11.42 22.23 17.72
N ASP A 297 12.58 22.03 17.10
CA ASP A 297 13.02 22.70 15.86
C ASP A 297 12.60 21.93 14.59
N GLY A 298 11.98 20.76 14.75
CA GLY A 298 11.58 19.88 13.64
C GLY A 298 12.75 19.07 13.04
N ARG A 299 13.88 18.94 13.76
CA ARG A 299 15.00 18.07 13.37
C ARG A 299 14.70 16.64 13.81
N ARG A 300 15.15 15.68 13.00
CA ARG A 300 14.95 14.25 13.32
C ARG A 300 15.70 13.89 14.60
N VAL A 301 14.97 13.31 15.56
CA VAL A 301 15.57 12.62 16.71
C VAL A 301 16.06 11.27 16.23
N VAL A 302 17.37 11.07 16.23
CA VAL A 302 18.02 9.84 15.74
C VAL A 302 18.08 8.84 16.89
N SER A 303 17.57 7.64 16.66
CA SER A 303 17.77 6.51 17.58
C SER A 303 19.18 5.95 17.43
N ALA A 304 19.86 5.68 18.54
CA ALA A 304 21.20 5.07 18.55
C ALA A 304 21.30 3.73 17.81
N ASN A 305 20.18 3.05 17.61
CA ASN A 305 20.10 1.73 16.93
C ASN A 305 19.58 1.83 15.48
N ALA A 306 19.53 3.02 14.89
CA ALA A 306 18.99 3.17 13.54
C ALA A 306 20.04 2.85 12.48
N VAL A 307 19.65 2.11 11.44
CA VAL A 307 20.48 1.76 10.27
C VAL A 307 20.94 3.01 9.51
N GLY A 308 20.20 4.09 9.60
CA GLY A 308 20.51 5.37 9.00
C GLY A 308 19.25 6.18 8.69
N TYR A 309 19.45 7.46 8.42
CA TYR A 309 18.40 8.37 7.96
C TYR A 309 18.90 9.18 6.78
N LYS A 310 18.00 9.48 5.85
CA LYS A 310 18.23 10.48 4.81
C LYS A 310 18.24 11.88 5.40
N GLU A 311 18.75 12.85 4.64
CA GLU A 311 18.77 14.27 5.04
C GLU A 311 17.36 14.81 5.36
N ASN A 312 16.33 14.37 4.64
CA ASN A 312 14.94 14.75 4.91
C ASN A 312 14.34 14.10 6.19
N GLY A 313 15.07 13.17 6.82
CA GLY A 313 14.65 12.45 8.03
C GLY A 313 13.92 11.13 7.77
N THR A 314 13.84 10.67 6.52
CA THR A 314 13.31 9.34 6.18
C THR A 314 14.27 8.26 6.67
N ARG A 315 13.75 7.27 7.40
CA ARG A 315 14.54 6.13 7.85
C ARG A 315 14.87 5.21 6.67
N LEU A 316 16.13 4.77 6.62
CA LEU A 316 16.56 3.73 5.68
C LEU A 316 16.11 2.36 6.20
N LEU A 317 15.48 1.57 5.35
CA LEU A 317 14.96 0.24 5.71
C LEU A 317 15.95 -0.88 5.36
N TYR A 318 16.91 -0.59 4.48
CA TYR A 318 18.01 -1.49 4.12
C TYR A 318 19.19 -0.65 3.59
N GLU A 319 20.38 -1.26 3.59
CA GLU A 319 21.60 -0.64 3.05
C GLU A 319 21.46 -0.43 1.53
N GLY A 320 21.79 0.78 1.04
CA GLY A 320 21.61 1.15 -0.37
C GLY A 320 20.20 1.63 -0.76
N MET A 321 19.31 1.86 0.20
CA MET A 321 18.02 2.51 -0.02
C MET A 321 18.23 4.04 -0.16
N GLU A 322 18.52 4.53 -1.36
CA GLU A 322 18.60 5.96 -1.68
C GLU A 322 17.31 6.53 -2.28
#